data_8ce0b3bcda8b1a00ff0980a1e2a121dc
#
_entry.id   8ce0b3bcda8b1a00ff0980a1e2a121dc
#
_cell.length_a   1.000
_cell.length_b   1.000
_cell.length_c   1.000
_cell.angle_alpha   90.00
_cell.angle_beta   90.00
_cell.angle_gamma   90.00
#
_symmetry.space_group_name_H-M   'P 1'
#
loop_
_entity.id
_entity.type
_entity.pdbx_description
1 polymer ?
#
loop_
_entity_poly.entity_id
_entity_poly.type
_entity_poly.pdbx_seq_one_letter_code
_entity_poly.pdbx_strand_id
1 'polypeptide(L)'
;MLSPTLFCLFINQLAEHIQNTGKHGVQMLSGLILLFADDVTLLATTPSGLQNQLNCLRDCCVKMGMEVNEAKTKVMVFRKGGHLGKHERWYYAGKSMNVVNSYTYLGFTFTTKLSYREVTSAFVAKGKKAVFHFCKALTRLKDMTRQTFLRFLILRFSLY
;
A
#
# COMPACT_ATOMS: atom_id res chain seq x y z
N MET A 1 -2.15 -22.77 10.37
CA MET A 1 -2.00 -21.64 9.44
C MET A 1 -0.53 -21.24 9.32
N LEU A 2 0.29 -22.03 8.65
CA LEU A 2 1.73 -21.78 8.45
C LEU A 2 2.00 -20.94 7.18
N SER A 3 1.11 -21.00 6.18
CA SER A 3 1.30 -20.39 4.86
C SER A 3 1.53 -18.85 4.88
N PRO A 4 0.76 -18.02 5.60
CA PRO A 4 0.99 -16.58 5.61
C PRO A 4 2.32 -16.22 6.27
N THR A 5 2.71 -16.94 7.34
CA THR A 5 3.97 -16.67 8.04
C THR A 5 5.18 -17.05 7.18
N LEU A 6 5.11 -18.19 6.49
CA LEU A 6 6.16 -18.62 5.57
C LEU A 6 6.27 -17.65 4.38
N PHE A 7 5.15 -17.16 3.86
CA PHE A 7 5.15 -16.13 2.81
C PHE A 7 5.78 -14.82 3.29
N CYS A 8 5.47 -14.36 4.50
CA CYS A 8 6.10 -13.16 5.07
C CYS A 8 7.62 -13.31 5.21
N LEU A 9 8.11 -14.48 5.63
CA LEU A 9 9.56 -14.76 5.71
C LEU A 9 10.19 -14.78 4.32
N PHE A 10 9.51 -15.37 3.35
CA PHE A 10 9.97 -15.44 1.97
C PHE A 10 10.06 -14.04 1.32
N ILE A 11 9.01 -13.21 1.47
CA ILE A 11 8.97 -11.87 0.87
C ILE A 11 9.95 -10.91 1.56
N ASN A 12 10.36 -11.17 2.80
CA ASN A 12 11.34 -10.36 3.51
C ASN A 12 12.71 -10.38 2.82
N GLN A 13 13.09 -11.50 2.19
CA GLN A 13 14.31 -11.60 1.38
C GLN A 13 14.30 -10.63 0.20
N LEU A 14 13.12 -10.35 -0.39
CA LEU A 14 12.95 -9.35 -1.43
C LEU A 14 13.31 -7.94 -0.92
N ALA A 15 12.82 -7.58 0.27
CA ALA A 15 13.11 -6.28 0.87
C ALA A 15 14.62 -6.11 1.15
N GLU A 16 15.26 -7.12 1.72
CA GLU A 16 16.70 -7.11 1.99
C GLU A 16 17.52 -6.98 0.70
N HIS A 17 17.13 -7.69 -0.35
CA HIS A 17 17.84 -7.63 -1.63
C HIS A 17 17.74 -6.24 -2.26
N ILE A 18 16.56 -5.63 -2.30
CA ILE A 18 16.36 -4.29 -2.86
C ILE A 18 17.09 -3.23 -2.02
N GLN A 19 17.07 -3.35 -0.69
CA GLN A 19 17.80 -2.44 0.19
C GLN A 19 19.32 -2.56 0.05
N ASN A 20 19.85 -3.76 -0.15
CA ASN A 20 21.28 -4.02 -0.28
C ASN A 20 21.82 -3.62 -1.65
N THR A 21 21.05 -3.75 -2.73
CA THR A 21 21.45 -3.35 -4.09
C THR A 21 21.64 -1.83 -4.19
N GLY A 22 20.97 -1.04 -3.36
CA GLY A 22 21.16 0.42 -3.28
C GLY A 22 22.50 0.87 -2.64
N LYS A 23 23.30 -0.03 -2.06
CA LYS A 23 24.55 0.33 -1.37
C LYS A 23 25.78 0.44 -2.27
N HIS A 24 25.72 0.02 -3.53
CA HIS A 24 26.83 0.11 -4.44
C HIS A 24 26.75 1.36 -5.34
N GLY A 25 27.30 2.49 -4.85
CA GLY A 25 27.82 3.56 -5.69
C GLY A 25 27.00 4.82 -5.87
N VAL A 26 25.78 4.93 -5.34
CA VAL A 26 25.05 6.21 -5.26
C VAL A 26 24.52 6.34 -3.85
N GLN A 27 24.81 7.45 -3.20
CA GLN A 27 24.26 7.81 -1.89
C GLN A 27 22.73 7.93 -2.03
N MET A 28 22.05 6.79 -1.92
CA MET A 28 20.62 6.68 -2.03
C MET A 28 19.99 7.27 -0.79
N LEU A 29 19.34 8.37 -0.93
CA LEU A 29 18.17 8.67 -0.13
C LEU A 29 17.26 7.44 -0.22
N SER A 30 17.38 6.59 0.80
CA SER A 30 16.65 5.37 1.12
C SER A 30 15.36 5.19 0.32
N GLY A 31 15.40 4.33 -0.70
CA GLY A 31 14.17 3.77 -1.24
C GLY A 31 13.48 3.02 -0.11
N LEU A 32 12.31 3.48 0.30
CA LEU A 32 11.50 2.79 1.29
C LEU A 32 10.65 1.75 0.57
N ILE A 33 10.66 0.53 1.08
CA ILE A 33 9.77 -0.54 0.64
C ILE A 33 8.79 -0.82 1.74
N LEU A 34 7.52 -0.84 1.39
CA LEU A 34 6.45 -1.27 2.29
C LEU A 34 5.89 -2.59 1.77
N LEU A 35 5.82 -3.56 2.64
CA LEU A 35 5.27 -4.89 2.36
C LEU A 35 4.01 -5.11 3.19
N PHE A 36 2.95 -5.53 2.55
CA PHE A 36 1.72 -5.94 3.22
C PHE A 36 1.11 -7.14 2.48
N ALA A 37 1.25 -8.32 3.08
CA ALA A 37 0.93 -9.60 2.42
C ALA A 37 1.61 -9.68 1.03
N ASP A 38 0.84 -9.79 -0.03
CA ASP A 38 1.27 -9.82 -1.43
C ASP A 38 1.45 -8.43 -2.08
N ASP A 39 1.06 -7.36 -1.38
CA ASP A 39 1.20 -5.99 -1.88
C ASP A 39 2.60 -5.43 -1.57
N VAL A 40 3.31 -5.00 -2.61
CA VAL A 40 4.62 -4.35 -2.52
C VAL A 40 4.50 -2.89 -2.96
N THR A 41 4.93 -1.96 -2.11
CA THR A 41 4.98 -0.53 -2.44
C THR A 41 6.42 -0.04 -2.44
N LEU A 42 6.86 0.49 -3.57
CA LEU A 42 8.17 1.11 -3.76
C LEU A 42 8.04 2.62 -3.67
N LEU A 43 8.88 3.26 -2.86
CA LEU A 43 8.92 4.70 -2.71
C LEU A 43 10.31 5.20 -3.11
N ALA A 44 10.34 6.20 -3.98
CA ALA A 44 11.58 6.84 -4.43
C ALA A 44 11.40 8.35 -4.54
N THR A 45 12.47 9.09 -4.31
CA THR A 45 12.47 10.56 -4.41
C THR A 45 12.81 11.06 -5.81
N THR A 46 13.35 10.18 -6.68
CA THR A 46 13.74 10.50 -8.04
C THR A 46 13.15 9.52 -9.05
N PRO A 47 12.87 9.95 -10.30
CA PRO A 47 12.37 9.06 -11.34
C PRO A 47 13.33 7.90 -11.66
N SER A 48 14.63 8.18 -11.73
CA SER A 48 15.67 7.16 -11.95
C SER A 48 15.78 6.18 -10.78
N GLY A 49 15.63 6.67 -9.54
CA GLY A 49 15.61 5.82 -8.35
C GLY A 49 14.46 4.81 -8.38
N LEU A 50 13.26 5.25 -8.77
CA LEU A 50 12.12 4.34 -8.92
C LEU A 50 12.36 3.32 -10.04
N GLN A 51 12.93 3.74 -11.18
CA GLN A 51 13.24 2.82 -12.27
C GLN A 51 14.27 1.75 -11.84
N ASN A 52 15.29 2.14 -11.09
CA ASN A 52 16.26 1.19 -10.54
C ASN A 52 15.63 0.19 -9.58
N GLN A 53 14.72 0.63 -8.70
CA GLN A 53 13.96 -0.25 -7.81
C GLN A 53 13.08 -1.24 -8.59
N LEU A 54 12.42 -0.78 -9.66
CA LEU A 54 11.60 -1.63 -10.53
C LEU A 54 12.43 -2.70 -11.24
N ASN A 55 13.64 -2.35 -11.72
CA ASN A 55 14.56 -3.29 -12.32
C ASN A 55 15.02 -4.34 -11.29
N CYS A 56 15.38 -3.90 -10.10
CA CYS A 56 15.77 -4.78 -9.01
C CYS A 56 14.62 -5.71 -8.60
N LEU A 57 13.39 -5.18 -8.47
CA LEU A 57 12.19 -5.97 -8.20
C LEU A 57 12.00 -7.07 -9.26
N ARG A 58 12.13 -6.73 -10.55
CA ARG A 58 12.02 -7.70 -11.64
C ARG A 58 13.04 -8.83 -11.48
N ASP A 59 14.30 -8.48 -11.25
CA ASP A 59 15.39 -9.45 -11.14
C ASP A 59 15.19 -10.38 -9.93
N CYS A 60 14.68 -9.84 -8.83
CA CYS A 60 14.28 -10.64 -7.65
C CYS A 60 13.10 -11.56 -7.95
N CYS A 61 12.05 -11.04 -8.57
CA CYS A 61 10.87 -11.84 -8.91
C CYS A 61 11.24 -13.01 -9.82
N VAL A 62 12.09 -12.78 -10.82
CA VAL A 62 12.61 -13.86 -11.69
C VAL A 62 13.37 -14.92 -10.88
N LYS A 63 14.28 -14.51 -9.98
CA LYS A 63 15.02 -15.44 -9.11
C LYS A 63 14.15 -16.24 -8.17
N MET A 64 13.07 -15.63 -7.68
CA MET A 64 12.15 -16.23 -6.73
C MET A 64 10.97 -16.98 -7.38
N GLY A 65 10.89 -16.99 -8.71
CA GLY A 65 9.77 -17.61 -9.44
C GLY A 65 8.44 -16.90 -9.22
N MET A 66 8.46 -15.59 -8.94
CA MET A 66 7.26 -14.77 -8.73
C MET A 66 6.95 -13.93 -9.97
N GLU A 67 5.67 -13.61 -10.14
CA GLU A 67 5.21 -12.70 -11.18
C GLU A 67 4.51 -11.48 -10.58
N VAL A 68 4.81 -10.29 -11.13
CA VAL A 68 4.13 -9.06 -10.76
C VAL A 68 2.88 -8.89 -11.60
N ASN A 69 1.74 -8.62 -10.96
CA ASN A 69 0.50 -8.32 -11.66
C ASN A 69 0.54 -6.91 -12.28
N GLU A 70 0.96 -6.83 -13.53
CA GLU A 70 1.11 -5.56 -14.27
C GLU A 70 -0.22 -4.78 -14.38
N ALA A 71 -1.35 -5.46 -14.49
CA ALA A 71 -2.66 -4.81 -14.61
C ALA A 71 -3.05 -4.03 -13.35
N LYS A 72 -2.68 -4.55 -12.17
CA LYS A 72 -2.93 -3.92 -10.87
C LYS A 72 -1.83 -2.93 -10.47
N THR A 73 -0.59 -3.12 -10.96
CA THR A 73 0.54 -2.29 -10.59
C THR A 73 0.46 -0.92 -11.28
N LYS A 74 0.57 0.15 -10.50
CA LYS A 74 0.47 1.55 -10.97
C LYS A 74 1.59 2.38 -10.40
N VAL A 75 1.94 3.45 -11.09
CA VAL A 75 2.85 4.48 -10.59
C VAL A 75 2.03 5.72 -10.24
N MET A 76 2.33 6.34 -9.12
CA MET A 76 1.74 7.61 -8.74
C MET A 76 2.85 8.60 -8.37
N VAL A 77 2.80 9.79 -8.94
CA VAL A 77 3.77 10.85 -8.68
C VAL A 77 3.14 11.91 -7.80
N PHE A 78 3.65 12.06 -6.59
CA PHE A 78 3.22 13.10 -5.67
C PHE A 78 3.88 14.43 -6.00
N ARG A 79 3.06 15.47 -6.25
CA ARG A 79 3.54 16.80 -6.59
C ARG A 79 2.52 17.88 -6.24
N LYS A 80 2.99 19.11 -6.04
CA LYS A 80 2.10 20.25 -5.75
C LYS A 80 1.31 20.75 -6.96
N GLY A 81 1.69 20.36 -8.18
CA GLY A 81 1.07 20.74 -9.45
C GLY A 81 1.98 20.47 -10.64
N GLY A 82 1.53 20.83 -11.84
CA GLY A 82 2.27 20.65 -13.10
C GLY A 82 1.93 19.34 -13.82
N HIS A 83 2.43 19.19 -15.05
CA HIS A 83 2.29 18.01 -15.88
C HIS A 83 3.46 17.03 -15.66
N LEU A 84 3.28 15.78 -16.04
CA LEU A 84 4.34 14.78 -16.07
C LEU A 84 5.48 15.24 -16.98
N GLY A 85 6.71 15.25 -16.45
CA GLY A 85 7.90 15.54 -17.24
C GLY A 85 8.18 14.42 -18.26
N LYS A 86 8.93 14.75 -19.31
CA LYS A 86 9.32 13.76 -20.34
C LYS A 86 10.09 12.57 -19.75
N HIS A 87 10.79 12.76 -18.64
CA HIS A 87 11.57 11.75 -17.93
C HIS A 87 10.77 10.97 -16.87
N GLU A 88 9.52 11.30 -16.66
CA GLU A 88 8.64 10.63 -15.70
C GLU A 88 7.83 9.52 -16.38
N ARG A 89 8.57 8.58 -16.98
CA ARG A 89 8.04 7.36 -17.58
C ARG A 89 8.79 6.17 -17.02
N TRP A 90 8.08 5.17 -16.59
CA TRP A 90 8.65 3.98 -15.99
C TRP A 90 8.27 2.74 -16.77
N TYR A 91 9.17 1.79 -16.76
CA TYR A 91 9.03 0.53 -17.48
C TYR A 91 9.24 -0.65 -16.55
N TYR A 92 8.42 -1.66 -16.67
CA TYR A 92 8.60 -2.94 -16.01
C TYR A 92 8.60 -4.04 -17.06
N ALA A 93 9.62 -4.90 -17.09
CA ALA A 93 9.81 -5.95 -18.10
C ALA A 93 9.62 -5.47 -19.54
N GLY A 94 10.10 -4.25 -19.88
CA GLY A 94 10.00 -3.66 -21.23
C GLY A 94 8.66 -2.99 -21.54
N LYS A 95 7.63 -3.11 -20.67
CA LYS A 95 6.34 -2.48 -20.85
C LYS A 95 6.23 -1.18 -20.06
N SER A 96 5.61 -0.17 -20.68
CA SER A 96 5.34 1.11 -20.00
C SER A 96 4.32 0.95 -18.92
N MET A 97 4.60 1.48 -17.73
CA MET A 97 3.71 1.45 -16.59
C MET A 97 2.68 2.57 -16.62
N ASN A 98 1.46 2.28 -16.16
CA ASN A 98 0.41 3.28 -16.06
C ASN A 98 0.67 4.23 -14.90
N VAL A 99 0.74 5.55 -15.23
CA VAL A 99 0.79 6.60 -14.21
C VAL A 99 -0.63 7.08 -13.90
N VAL A 100 -1.00 7.07 -12.62
CA VAL A 100 -2.35 7.42 -12.18
C VAL A 100 -2.35 8.64 -11.26
N ASN A 101 -3.45 9.38 -11.25
CA ASN A 101 -3.63 10.56 -10.39
C ASN A 101 -4.22 10.22 -9.02
N SER A 102 -4.84 9.05 -8.90
CA SER A 102 -5.35 8.51 -7.64
C SER A 102 -5.20 7.00 -7.59
N TYR A 103 -4.95 6.48 -6.42
CA TYR A 103 -4.81 5.04 -6.17
C TYR A 103 -5.30 4.68 -4.77
N THR A 104 -6.03 3.59 -4.67
CA THR A 104 -6.50 3.10 -3.37
C THR A 104 -5.61 1.96 -2.90
N TYR A 105 -4.87 2.20 -1.80
CA TYR A 105 -3.99 1.25 -1.15
C TYR A 105 -4.45 0.99 0.27
N LEU A 106 -4.65 -0.26 0.64
CA LEU A 106 -5.14 -0.69 1.97
C LEU A 106 -6.40 0.07 2.45
N GLY A 107 -7.29 0.38 1.51
CA GLY A 107 -8.52 1.11 1.82
C GLY A 107 -8.37 2.63 1.92
N PHE A 108 -7.16 3.17 1.77
CA PHE A 108 -6.86 4.59 1.70
C PHE A 108 -6.74 5.03 0.24
N THR A 109 -7.47 6.06 -0.17
CA THR A 109 -7.31 6.64 -1.50
C THR A 109 -6.32 7.79 -1.44
N PHE A 110 -5.18 7.60 -2.09
CA PHE A 110 -4.16 8.62 -2.26
C PHE A 110 -4.43 9.40 -3.55
N THR A 111 -4.11 10.69 -3.55
CA THR A 111 -4.13 11.55 -4.72
C THR A 111 -2.77 12.21 -4.91
N THR A 112 -2.43 12.59 -6.15
CA THR A 112 -1.14 13.22 -6.48
C THR A 112 -0.85 14.48 -5.67
N LYS A 113 -1.89 15.18 -5.20
CA LYS A 113 -1.79 16.41 -4.40
C LYS A 113 -1.62 16.19 -2.90
N LEU A 114 -1.63 14.92 -2.43
CA LEU A 114 -1.61 14.59 -0.99
C LEU A 114 -2.66 15.36 -0.18
N SER A 115 -3.88 15.48 -0.71
CA SER A 115 -4.96 16.16 -0.02
C SER A 115 -5.45 15.32 1.16
N TYR A 116 -5.00 15.63 2.36
CA TYR A 116 -5.48 14.98 3.59
C TYR A 116 -6.98 15.14 3.79
N ARG A 117 -7.58 16.23 3.30
CA ARG A 117 -9.01 16.49 3.44
C ARG A 117 -9.86 15.42 2.77
N GLU A 118 -9.51 15.01 1.55
CA GLU A 118 -10.25 13.97 0.80
C GLU A 118 -10.11 12.60 1.47
N VAL A 119 -8.89 12.26 1.92
CA VAL A 119 -8.63 11.02 2.65
C VAL A 119 -9.42 10.99 3.95
N THR A 120 -9.37 12.07 4.73
CA THR A 120 -10.08 12.18 6.02
C THR A 120 -11.59 12.10 5.83
N SER A 121 -12.16 12.78 4.82
CA SER A 121 -13.61 12.74 4.57
C SER A 121 -14.07 11.33 4.18
N ALA A 122 -13.30 10.60 3.37
CA ALA A 122 -13.60 9.22 3.00
C ALA A 122 -13.57 8.29 4.23
N PHE A 123 -12.60 8.48 5.14
CA PHE A 123 -12.52 7.73 6.40
C PHE A 123 -13.69 8.01 7.32
N VAL A 124 -14.03 9.28 7.52
CA VAL A 124 -15.19 9.68 8.33
C VAL A 124 -16.48 9.08 7.76
N ALA A 125 -16.65 9.08 6.43
CA ALA A 125 -17.80 8.47 5.80
C ALA A 125 -17.87 6.94 6.03
N LYS A 126 -16.73 6.23 5.92
CA LYS A 126 -16.65 4.79 6.23
C LYS A 126 -16.94 4.52 7.70
N GLY A 127 -16.36 5.31 8.61
CA GLY A 127 -16.62 5.22 10.04
C GLY A 127 -18.09 5.43 10.39
N LYS A 128 -18.72 6.48 9.83
CA LYS A 128 -20.17 6.72 10.02
C LYS A 128 -21.02 5.55 9.53
N LYS A 129 -20.72 4.97 8.38
CA LYS A 129 -21.42 3.76 7.88
C LYS A 129 -21.25 2.58 8.83
N ALA A 130 -20.04 2.32 9.32
CA ALA A 130 -19.78 1.24 10.25
C ALA A 130 -20.56 1.42 11.56
N VAL A 131 -20.54 2.63 12.14
CA VAL A 131 -21.34 2.97 13.33
C VAL A 131 -22.83 2.82 13.08
N PHE A 132 -23.33 3.29 11.95
CA PHE A 132 -24.75 3.15 11.58
C PHE A 132 -25.16 1.68 11.49
N HIS A 133 -24.39 0.84 10.79
CA HIS A 133 -24.67 -0.60 10.72
C HIS A 133 -24.60 -1.28 12.08
N PHE A 134 -23.66 -0.88 12.91
CA PHE A 134 -23.53 -1.39 14.26
C PHE A 134 -24.73 -1.00 15.14
N CYS A 135 -25.14 0.27 15.13
CA CYS A 135 -26.33 0.73 15.85
C CYS A 135 -27.60 0.00 15.37
N LYS A 136 -27.74 -0.19 14.05
CA LYS A 136 -28.86 -0.94 13.48
C LYS A 136 -28.86 -2.42 13.89
N ALA A 137 -27.70 -3.04 14.04
CA ALA A 137 -27.59 -4.40 14.57
C ALA A 137 -28.00 -4.46 16.04
N LEU A 138 -27.61 -3.46 16.83
CA LEU A 138 -27.95 -3.36 18.25
C LEU A 138 -29.45 -3.13 18.51
N THR A 139 -30.11 -2.31 17.69
CA THR A 139 -31.57 -2.08 17.82
C THR A 139 -32.39 -3.34 17.57
N ARG A 140 -31.82 -4.35 16.89
CA ARG A 140 -32.44 -5.68 16.71
C ARG A 140 -32.26 -6.59 17.92
N LEU A 141 -31.31 -6.28 18.82
CA LEU A 141 -30.99 -7.07 20.01
C LEU A 141 -31.60 -6.34 21.20
N LYS A 142 -32.93 -6.48 21.39
CA LYS A 142 -33.72 -5.77 22.44
C LYS A 142 -33.26 -6.00 23.88
N ASP A 143 -32.43 -7.00 24.16
CA ASP A 143 -32.05 -7.43 25.50
C ASP A 143 -30.58 -7.24 25.87
N MET A 144 -29.82 -6.42 25.12
CA MET A 144 -28.42 -6.18 25.46
C MET A 144 -28.25 -5.11 26.53
N THR A 145 -27.67 -5.50 27.66
CA THR A 145 -27.31 -4.55 28.73
C THR A 145 -26.14 -3.66 28.29
N ARG A 146 -26.04 -2.44 28.87
CA ARG A 146 -24.97 -1.47 28.59
C ARG A 146 -23.54 -2.05 28.76
N GLN A 147 -23.39 -2.97 29.72
CA GLN A 147 -22.11 -3.66 29.98
C GLN A 147 -21.71 -4.65 28.88
N THR A 148 -22.67 -5.36 28.30
CA THR A 148 -22.44 -6.29 27.20
C THR A 148 -22.03 -5.52 25.93
N PHE A 149 -22.61 -4.34 25.70
CA PHE A 149 -22.25 -3.43 24.61
C PHE A 149 -20.80 -2.97 24.69
N LEU A 150 -20.35 -2.51 25.88
CA LEU A 150 -18.96 -2.06 26.08
C LEU A 150 -17.95 -3.21 25.91
N ARG A 151 -18.26 -4.43 26.34
CA ARG A 151 -17.42 -5.62 26.13
C ARG A 151 -17.26 -5.96 24.64
N PHE A 152 -18.31 -5.86 23.86
CA PHE A 152 -18.23 -6.08 22.41
C PHE A 152 -17.41 -4.99 21.69
N LEU A 153 -17.53 -3.76 22.10
CA LEU A 153 -16.74 -2.64 21.57
C LEU A 153 -15.24 -2.84 21.88
N ILE A 154 -14.90 -3.19 23.11
CA ILE A 154 -13.52 -3.42 23.56
C ILE A 154 -12.89 -4.62 22.84
N LEU A 155 -13.61 -5.73 22.68
CA LEU A 155 -13.12 -6.92 21.99
C LEU A 155 -12.84 -6.66 20.50
N ARG A 156 -13.59 -5.78 19.84
CA ARG A 156 -13.41 -5.47 18.43
C ARG A 156 -12.29 -4.46 18.16
N PHE A 157 -11.96 -3.61 19.12
CA PHE A 157 -10.80 -2.71 19.05
C PHE A 157 -9.47 -3.36 19.48
N SER A 158 -9.50 -4.50 20.20
CA SER A 158 -8.30 -5.26 20.59
C SER A 158 -7.79 -6.23 19.53
N LEU A 159 -8.48 -6.36 18.40
CA LEU A 159 -8.10 -7.28 17.30
C LEU A 159 -7.52 -6.57 16.06
N TYR A 160 -7.17 -5.26 16.18
CA TYR A 160 -6.48 -4.51 15.15
C TYR A 160 -5.13 -4.01 15.63
#